data_c1b2600ec9fe842c2e2f7008c85981cd
#
_entry.id   c1b2600ec9fe842c2e2f7008c85981cd
#
_cell.length_a   1.000
_cell.length_b   1.000
_cell.length_c   1.000
_cell.angle_alpha   90.00
_cell.angle_beta   90.00
_cell.angle_gamma   90.00
#
_symmetry.space_group_name_H-M   'P 1'
#
loop_
_entity.id
_entity.type
_entity.pdbx_description
1 polymer ?
#
loop_
_entity_poly.entity_id
_entity_poly.type
_entity_poly.pdbx_seq_one_letter_code
_entity_poly.pdbx_strand_id
1 'polypeptide(L)'
;MANIFDTVRSRTIPRVGALLLCVIAFASYAEDELSKESGIYYPEVELEELFIDVQVSKVLGDYKTFVDAIPKSSPREVLKRYRALKGTPEFDLKTFIHSHFILPESPSIKSGAHEALLQNHLNNHWKNLVRHPRKASEYSSLIDLPNPYIVPGGRFREMFYWDSYFSIVGLLESGEDEL
;
A
#
# COMPACT_ATOMS: atom_id res chain seq x y z
N MET A 1 38.21 -52.59 19.04
CA MET A 1 38.06 -51.64 17.91
C MET A 1 36.80 -50.84 18.19
N ALA A 2 36.95 -49.67 18.78
CA ALA A 2 35.83 -48.78 19.11
C ALA A 2 35.63 -47.78 17.98
N ASN A 3 34.37 -47.59 17.59
CA ASN A 3 33.90 -46.79 16.45
C ASN A 3 34.19 -45.29 16.65
N ILE A 4 34.99 -44.73 15.74
CA ILE A 4 35.40 -43.31 15.68
C ILE A 4 34.32 -42.42 15.01
N PHE A 5 33.18 -42.96 14.61
CA PHE A 5 32.17 -42.22 13.79
C PHE A 5 31.07 -41.48 14.57
N ASP A 6 31.02 -41.60 15.92
CA ASP A 6 29.90 -41.01 16.68
C ASP A 6 30.12 -39.61 17.28
N THR A 7 31.26 -38.96 17.01
CA THR A 7 31.59 -37.69 17.72
C THR A 7 31.41 -36.41 16.88
N VAL A 8 30.97 -36.49 15.62
CA VAL A 8 30.92 -35.30 14.70
C VAL A 8 29.52 -34.70 14.51
N ARG A 9 28.47 -35.26 15.14
CA ARG A 9 27.09 -34.89 14.79
C ARG A 9 26.38 -33.85 15.70
N SER A 10 27.03 -33.13 16.59
CA SER A 10 26.27 -32.28 17.53
C SER A 10 26.72 -30.83 17.74
N ARG A 11 27.57 -30.25 16.91
CA ARG A 11 28.08 -28.89 17.23
C ARG A 11 27.92 -27.78 16.20
N THR A 12 27.24 -27.96 15.06
CA THR A 12 27.20 -26.92 14.00
C THR A 12 25.86 -26.30 13.76
N ILE A 13 24.74 -26.83 14.24
CA ILE A 13 23.39 -26.33 13.96
C ILE A 13 22.96 -25.10 14.79
N PRO A 14 23.36 -24.94 16.09
CA PRO A 14 22.84 -23.81 16.87
C PRO A 14 23.41 -22.44 16.46
N ARG A 15 24.61 -22.38 15.86
CA ARG A 15 25.22 -21.10 15.50
C ARG A 15 24.65 -20.46 14.23
N VAL A 16 24.27 -21.25 13.25
CA VAL A 16 23.67 -20.76 11.99
C VAL A 16 22.24 -20.29 12.25
N GLY A 17 21.47 -21.02 13.05
CA GLY A 17 20.12 -20.62 13.46
C GLY A 17 20.10 -19.32 14.28
N ALA A 18 21.04 -19.16 15.20
CA ALA A 18 21.18 -17.94 16.00
C ALA A 18 21.58 -16.74 15.14
N LEU A 19 22.46 -16.91 14.15
CA LEU A 19 22.87 -15.85 13.24
C LEU A 19 21.71 -15.41 12.32
N LEU A 20 20.94 -16.38 11.82
CA LEU A 20 19.77 -16.09 10.99
C LEU A 20 18.69 -15.34 11.77
N LEU A 21 18.43 -15.73 13.02
CA LEU A 21 17.51 -15.04 13.91
C LEU A 21 17.96 -13.62 14.23
N CYS A 22 19.27 -13.41 14.45
CA CYS A 22 19.82 -12.08 14.66
C CYS A 22 19.69 -11.19 13.41
N VAL A 23 19.89 -11.71 12.21
CA VAL A 23 19.74 -10.94 10.96
C VAL A 23 18.28 -10.55 10.74
N ILE A 24 17.34 -11.47 10.97
CA ILE A 24 15.89 -11.19 10.85
C ILE A 24 15.47 -10.16 11.91
N ALA A 25 15.90 -10.31 13.16
CA ALA A 25 15.58 -9.35 14.22
C ALA A 25 16.19 -7.97 13.95
N PHE A 26 17.39 -7.90 13.37
CA PHE A 26 18.03 -6.63 13.02
C PHE A 26 17.34 -5.95 11.84
N ALA A 27 16.89 -6.70 10.84
CA ALA A 27 16.11 -6.18 9.72
C ALA A 27 14.77 -5.60 10.21
N SER A 28 14.03 -6.34 11.03
CA SER A 28 12.76 -5.87 11.61
C SER A 28 12.95 -4.64 12.52
N TYR A 29 14.04 -4.59 13.28
CA TYR A 29 14.37 -3.43 14.11
C TYR A 29 14.71 -2.20 13.27
N ALA A 30 15.46 -2.36 12.19
CA ALA A 30 15.80 -1.27 11.28
C ALA A 30 14.57 -0.70 10.55
N GLU A 31 13.61 -1.55 10.17
CA GLU A 31 12.35 -1.12 9.56
C GLU A 31 11.46 -0.37 10.55
N ASP A 32 11.37 -0.83 11.81
CA ASP A 32 10.59 -0.16 12.88
C ASP A 32 11.20 1.20 13.28
N GLU A 33 12.52 1.34 13.27
CA GLU A 33 13.20 2.61 13.47
C GLU A 33 12.99 3.58 12.30
N LEU A 34 13.03 3.09 11.06
CA LEU A 34 12.84 3.90 9.86
C LEU A 34 11.43 4.48 9.79
N SER A 35 10.40 3.71 10.15
CA SER A 35 9.02 4.17 10.20
C SER A 35 8.80 5.25 11.28
N LYS A 36 9.43 5.09 12.43
CA LYS A 36 9.37 6.07 13.53
C LYS A 36 10.08 7.38 13.22
N GLU A 37 11.22 7.30 12.54
CA GLU A 37 12.05 8.46 12.22
C GLU A 37 11.47 9.30 11.08
N SER A 38 10.83 8.67 10.09
CA SER A 38 10.22 9.34 8.94
C SER A 38 8.86 9.95 9.22
N GLY A 39 8.14 9.50 10.24
CA GLY A 39 6.74 9.87 10.49
C GLY A 39 5.77 9.43 9.38
N ILE A 40 6.21 8.58 8.47
CA ILE A 40 5.42 8.03 7.37
C ILE A 40 4.84 6.70 7.80
N TYR A 41 3.56 6.48 7.51
CA TYR A 41 2.89 5.22 7.75
C TYR A 41 3.20 4.21 6.64
N TYR A 42 3.74 3.06 7.03
CA TYR A 42 4.03 1.93 6.14
C TYR A 42 3.06 0.78 6.45
N PRO A 43 1.99 0.59 5.67
CA PRO A 43 0.96 -0.40 5.98
C PRO A 43 1.50 -1.84 6.07
N GLU A 44 2.51 -2.21 5.29
CA GLU A 44 3.14 -3.53 5.32
C GLU A 44 3.90 -3.80 6.63
N VAL A 45 4.43 -2.75 7.27
CA VAL A 45 5.14 -2.84 8.54
C VAL A 45 4.16 -2.80 9.72
N GLU A 46 3.22 -1.85 9.69
CA GLU A 46 2.33 -1.58 10.81
C GLU A 46 1.16 -2.58 10.93
N LEU A 47 0.77 -3.21 9.83
CA LEU A 47 -0.35 -4.15 9.77
C LEU A 47 0.09 -5.61 9.65
N GLU A 48 1.39 -5.86 9.50
CA GLU A 48 2.02 -7.20 9.54
C GLU A 48 1.22 -8.27 8.76
N GLU A 49 0.79 -9.36 9.44
CA GLU A 49 0.05 -10.46 8.81
C GLU A 49 -1.31 -10.04 8.24
N LEU A 50 -1.97 -9.00 8.75
CA LEU A 50 -3.20 -8.50 8.16
C LEU A 50 -2.94 -7.98 6.74
N PHE A 51 -1.83 -7.25 6.53
CA PHE A 51 -1.46 -6.76 5.22
C PHE A 51 -1.23 -7.93 4.24
N ILE A 52 -0.46 -8.93 4.66
CA ILE A 52 -0.17 -10.12 3.86
C ILE A 52 -1.46 -10.86 3.49
N ASP A 53 -2.35 -11.11 4.46
CA ASP A 53 -3.59 -11.85 4.24
C ASP A 53 -4.52 -11.13 3.25
N VAL A 54 -4.61 -9.79 3.31
CA VAL A 54 -5.39 -9.00 2.36
C VAL A 54 -4.80 -9.08 0.95
N GLN A 55 -3.49 -8.96 0.83
CA GLN A 55 -2.80 -9.01 -0.47
C GLN A 55 -2.90 -10.40 -1.11
N VAL A 56 -2.68 -11.46 -0.34
CA VAL A 56 -2.72 -12.84 -0.84
C VAL A 56 -4.14 -13.25 -1.23
N SER A 57 -5.14 -12.89 -0.43
CA SER A 57 -6.55 -13.24 -0.70
C SER A 57 -7.15 -12.46 -1.86
N LYS A 58 -6.56 -11.32 -2.25
CA LYS A 58 -7.10 -10.39 -3.26
C LYS A 58 -8.54 -9.94 -2.98
N VAL A 59 -8.92 -9.87 -1.72
CA VAL A 59 -10.30 -9.59 -1.27
C VAL A 59 -10.84 -8.25 -1.78
N LEU A 60 -9.98 -7.30 -2.11
CA LEU A 60 -10.32 -6.00 -2.70
C LEU A 60 -10.20 -5.95 -4.23
N GLY A 61 -9.84 -7.07 -4.87
CA GLY A 61 -9.73 -7.20 -6.33
C GLY A 61 -8.40 -6.71 -6.93
N ASP A 62 -7.61 -5.94 -6.20
CA ASP A 62 -6.28 -5.47 -6.63
C ASP A 62 -5.31 -5.37 -5.44
N TYR A 63 -4.03 -5.08 -5.74
CA TYR A 63 -2.99 -4.97 -4.71
C TYR A 63 -2.75 -3.54 -4.21
N LYS A 64 -3.33 -2.51 -4.88
CA LYS A 64 -3.06 -1.09 -4.56
C LYS A 64 -4.08 -0.51 -3.58
N THR A 65 -5.34 -0.92 -3.67
CA THR A 65 -6.43 -0.34 -2.87
C THR A 65 -6.17 -0.45 -1.37
N PHE A 66 -5.59 -1.55 -0.88
CA PHE A 66 -5.30 -1.69 0.55
C PHE A 66 -4.08 -0.88 1.00
N VAL A 67 -3.10 -0.67 0.13
CA VAL A 67 -1.94 0.20 0.41
C VAL A 67 -2.40 1.64 0.67
N ASP A 68 -3.41 2.10 -0.07
CA ASP A 68 -3.96 3.46 0.06
C ASP A 68 -5.07 3.56 1.14
N ALA A 69 -5.43 2.45 1.77
CA ALA A 69 -6.47 2.42 2.79
C ALA A 69 -5.98 3.04 4.10
N ILE A 70 -6.83 3.88 4.70
CA ILE A 70 -6.52 4.57 5.94
C ILE A 70 -7.20 3.86 7.11
N PRO A 71 -6.48 3.37 8.12
CA PRO A 71 -7.08 2.80 9.31
C PRO A 71 -7.90 3.84 10.09
N LYS A 72 -9.08 3.45 10.58
CA LYS A 72 -9.97 4.30 11.37
C LYS A 72 -9.54 4.43 12.85
N SER A 73 -8.60 3.61 13.28
CA SER A 73 -7.96 3.66 14.62
C SER A 73 -6.49 3.29 14.45
N SER A 74 -5.69 3.32 15.53
CA SER A 74 -4.26 3.02 15.41
C SER A 74 -4.02 1.65 14.76
N PRO A 75 -3.02 1.51 13.90
CA PRO A 75 -2.69 0.24 13.23
C PRO A 75 -2.54 -0.91 14.22
N ARG A 76 -1.88 -0.66 15.35
CA ARG A 76 -1.72 -1.62 16.44
C ARG A 76 -3.06 -2.12 17.01
N GLU A 77 -4.03 -1.23 17.17
CA GLU A 77 -5.36 -1.60 17.65
C GLU A 77 -6.13 -2.40 16.61
N VAL A 78 -6.06 -2.01 15.33
CA VAL A 78 -6.66 -2.77 14.22
C VAL A 78 -6.06 -4.16 14.16
N LEU A 79 -4.73 -4.28 14.21
CA LEU A 79 -4.03 -5.56 14.19
C LEU A 79 -4.40 -6.46 15.37
N LYS A 80 -4.50 -5.88 16.57
CA LYS A 80 -4.97 -6.61 17.79
C LYS A 80 -6.39 -7.17 17.61
N ARG A 81 -7.30 -6.38 17.05
CA ARG A 81 -8.68 -6.83 16.77
C ARG A 81 -8.70 -7.92 15.69
N TYR A 82 -7.90 -7.74 14.66
CA TYR A 82 -7.75 -8.76 13.62
C TYR A 82 -7.30 -10.10 14.19
N ARG A 83 -6.24 -10.11 14.99
CA ARG A 83 -5.72 -11.32 15.66
C ARG A 83 -6.74 -12.00 16.56
N ALA A 84 -7.58 -11.22 17.23
CA ALA A 84 -8.62 -11.75 18.09
C ALA A 84 -9.78 -12.40 17.33
N LEU A 85 -10.07 -11.92 16.12
CA LEU A 85 -11.22 -12.38 15.32
C LEU A 85 -10.81 -13.41 14.24
N LYS A 86 -9.59 -13.34 13.74
CA LYS A 86 -9.06 -14.27 12.74
C LYS A 86 -9.20 -15.71 13.25
N GLY A 87 -9.88 -16.54 12.49
CA GLY A 87 -10.10 -17.96 12.84
C GLY A 87 -11.41 -18.24 13.58
N THR A 88 -12.22 -17.23 13.91
CA THR A 88 -13.60 -17.46 14.34
C THR A 88 -14.50 -17.82 13.15
N PRO A 89 -15.53 -18.64 13.34
CA PRO A 89 -16.39 -19.09 12.22
C PRO A 89 -17.12 -17.94 11.50
N GLU A 90 -17.39 -16.85 12.20
CA GLU A 90 -18.10 -15.69 11.66
C GLU A 90 -17.16 -14.62 11.06
N PHE A 91 -15.84 -14.84 11.09
CA PHE A 91 -14.89 -13.86 10.58
C PHE A 91 -14.91 -13.78 9.06
N ASP A 92 -15.21 -12.60 8.55
CA ASP A 92 -15.07 -12.25 7.13
C ASP A 92 -14.10 -11.11 6.94
N LEU A 93 -13.00 -11.37 6.23
CA LEU A 93 -11.92 -10.42 6.01
C LEU A 93 -12.39 -9.15 5.28
N LYS A 94 -13.30 -9.29 4.31
CA LYS A 94 -13.82 -8.14 3.55
C LYS A 94 -14.63 -7.21 4.45
N THR A 95 -15.52 -7.76 5.23
CA THR A 95 -16.31 -7.01 6.23
C THR A 95 -15.43 -6.36 7.27
N PHE A 96 -14.38 -7.05 7.72
CA PHE A 96 -13.40 -6.50 8.65
C PHE A 96 -12.71 -5.26 8.08
N ILE A 97 -12.23 -5.32 6.82
CA ILE A 97 -11.57 -4.20 6.15
C ILE A 97 -12.52 -3.01 6.03
N HIS A 98 -13.74 -3.19 5.52
CA HIS A 98 -14.71 -2.09 5.38
C HIS A 98 -15.09 -1.45 6.72
N SER A 99 -15.09 -2.23 7.81
CA SER A 99 -15.39 -1.73 9.15
C SER A 99 -14.26 -0.91 9.76
N HIS A 100 -13.00 -1.28 9.51
CA HIS A 100 -11.82 -0.71 10.17
C HIS A 100 -10.98 0.22 9.33
N PHE A 101 -11.25 0.31 8.02
CA PHE A 101 -10.50 1.17 7.10
C PHE A 101 -11.43 2.10 6.31
N ILE A 102 -10.88 3.25 5.94
CA ILE A 102 -11.43 4.12 4.90
C ILE A 102 -10.74 3.71 3.60
N LEU A 103 -11.50 3.14 2.67
CA LEU A 103 -10.96 2.76 1.38
C LEU A 103 -10.93 3.98 0.45
N PRO A 104 -9.92 4.08 -0.43
CA PRO A 104 -9.84 5.16 -1.39
C PRO A 104 -10.99 5.07 -2.39
N GLU A 105 -11.61 6.21 -2.68
CA GLU A 105 -12.61 6.31 -3.74
C GLU A 105 -11.95 6.16 -5.10
N SER A 106 -12.46 5.25 -5.93
CA SER A 106 -12.14 5.22 -7.34
C SER A 106 -13.13 6.14 -8.04
N PRO A 107 -12.69 7.22 -8.71
CA PRO A 107 -13.58 8.01 -9.52
C PRO A 107 -14.22 7.08 -10.56
N SER A 108 -15.52 6.91 -10.48
CA SER A 108 -16.27 6.19 -11.49
C SER A 108 -16.25 7.06 -12.75
N ILE A 109 -15.45 6.68 -13.73
CA ILE A 109 -15.55 7.23 -15.07
C ILE A 109 -16.91 6.77 -15.58
N LYS A 110 -17.91 7.65 -15.56
CA LYS A 110 -19.16 7.39 -16.25
C LYS A 110 -18.82 7.36 -17.74
N SER A 111 -18.70 6.18 -18.30
CA SER A 111 -18.64 5.99 -19.74
C SER A 111 -19.93 6.56 -20.32
N GLY A 112 -19.85 7.78 -20.85
CA GLY A 112 -20.95 8.38 -21.59
C GLY A 112 -21.13 7.60 -22.87
N ALA A 113 -22.36 7.21 -23.17
CA ALA A 113 -22.70 6.59 -24.42
C ALA A 113 -22.36 7.53 -25.61
N HIS A 114 -21.61 7.00 -26.57
CA HIS A 114 -21.17 7.67 -27.80
C HIS A 114 -20.30 8.91 -27.60
N GLU A 115 -19.01 8.67 -27.54
CA GLU A 115 -17.96 9.67 -27.62
C GLU A 115 -18.04 10.45 -28.94
N ALA A 116 -18.62 11.63 -28.85
CA ALA A 116 -18.40 12.64 -29.84
C ALA A 116 -16.92 13.01 -29.77
N LEU A 117 -16.11 12.54 -30.70
CA LEU A 117 -14.69 12.83 -30.89
C LEU A 117 -13.78 12.53 -29.66
N LEU A 118 -12.80 11.68 -29.86
CA LEU A 118 -11.77 11.33 -28.91
C LEU A 118 -11.17 12.57 -28.20
N GLN A 119 -11.00 13.67 -28.95
CA GLN A 119 -10.46 14.92 -28.43
C GLN A 119 -11.30 15.51 -27.27
N ASN A 120 -12.63 15.51 -27.41
CA ASN A 120 -13.52 16.03 -26.36
C ASN A 120 -13.47 15.14 -25.10
N HIS A 121 -13.32 13.82 -25.28
CA HIS A 121 -13.14 12.90 -24.19
C HIS A 121 -11.83 13.20 -23.44
N LEU A 122 -10.72 13.33 -24.15
CA LEU A 122 -9.42 13.65 -23.58
C LEU A 122 -9.45 14.97 -22.81
N ASN A 123 -9.93 16.05 -23.43
CA ASN A 123 -9.98 17.36 -22.78
C ASN A 123 -10.84 17.37 -21.51
N ASN A 124 -11.96 16.66 -21.51
CA ASN A 124 -12.80 16.54 -20.31
C ASN A 124 -12.17 15.64 -19.24
N HIS A 125 -11.27 14.72 -19.63
CA HIS A 125 -10.67 13.77 -18.72
C HIS A 125 -9.55 14.38 -17.89
N TRP A 126 -8.77 15.33 -18.42
CA TRP A 126 -7.65 15.95 -17.73
C TRP A 126 -8.03 16.47 -16.34
N LYS A 127 -9.14 17.20 -16.23
CA LYS A 127 -9.65 17.76 -14.96
C LYS A 127 -9.93 16.69 -13.90
N ASN A 128 -10.25 15.48 -14.32
CA ASN A 128 -10.49 14.36 -13.43
C ASN A 128 -9.19 13.72 -12.89
N LEU A 129 -8.05 14.01 -13.51
CA LEU A 129 -6.74 13.50 -13.13
C LEU A 129 -5.97 14.45 -12.20
N VAL A 130 -6.36 15.72 -12.13
CA VAL A 130 -5.75 16.70 -11.23
C VAL A 130 -6.12 16.39 -9.78
N ARG A 131 -5.12 16.44 -8.92
CA ARG A 131 -5.28 16.36 -7.46
C ARG A 131 -4.80 17.65 -6.83
N HIS A 132 -5.55 18.12 -5.84
CA HIS A 132 -5.16 19.28 -5.04
C HIS A 132 -4.49 18.83 -3.74
N PRO A 133 -3.59 19.67 -3.19
CA PRO A 133 -2.95 19.41 -1.91
C PRO A 133 -3.98 19.03 -0.85
N ARG A 134 -3.71 17.97 -0.13
CA ARG A 134 -4.51 17.54 1.03
C ARG A 134 -3.54 17.26 2.16
N LYS A 135 -3.90 17.66 3.35
CA LYS A 135 -3.16 17.22 4.53
C LYS A 135 -3.39 15.71 4.67
N ALA A 136 -2.30 14.95 4.69
CA ALA A 136 -2.37 13.52 4.94
C ALA A 136 -3.00 13.27 6.33
N SER A 137 -3.75 12.20 6.46
CA SER A 137 -4.17 11.72 7.77
C SER A 137 -2.99 11.06 8.48
N GLU A 138 -3.08 10.94 9.80
CA GLU A 138 -2.02 10.37 10.65
C GLU A 138 -1.50 9.00 10.17
N TYR A 139 -2.38 8.19 9.57
CA TYR A 139 -2.05 6.85 9.07
C TYR A 139 -2.21 6.76 7.55
N SER A 140 -1.74 7.76 6.82
CA SER A 140 -1.73 7.75 5.37
C SER A 140 -0.35 7.38 4.84
N SER A 141 -0.29 6.49 3.86
CA SER A 141 0.93 6.19 3.11
C SER A 141 1.30 7.29 2.09
N LEU A 142 0.39 8.27 1.89
CA LEU A 142 0.60 9.38 0.97
C LEU A 142 1.51 10.43 1.57
N ILE A 143 2.43 10.95 0.74
CA ILE A 143 3.25 12.12 1.06
C ILE A 143 2.49 13.37 0.66
N ASP A 144 2.42 14.36 1.55
CA ASP A 144 1.81 15.66 1.26
C ASP A 144 2.62 16.41 0.20
N LEU A 145 1.95 16.80 -0.88
CA LEU A 145 2.54 17.64 -1.91
C LEU A 145 2.00 19.07 -1.78
N PRO A 146 2.88 20.09 -1.91
CA PRO A 146 2.48 21.49 -1.68
C PRO A 146 1.65 22.10 -2.80
N ASN A 147 1.73 21.56 -4.00
CA ASN A 147 1.08 22.07 -5.22
C ASN A 147 0.12 21.05 -5.83
N PRO A 148 -0.84 21.47 -6.65
CA PRO A 148 -1.62 20.56 -7.46
C PRO A 148 -0.73 19.67 -8.34
N TYR A 149 -1.17 18.44 -8.57
CA TYR A 149 -0.43 17.46 -9.36
C TYR A 149 -1.39 16.58 -10.15
N ILE A 150 -0.87 15.94 -11.19
CA ILE A 150 -1.64 15.03 -12.04
C ILE A 150 -1.31 13.58 -11.68
N VAL A 151 -2.34 12.73 -11.75
CA VAL A 151 -2.22 11.28 -11.49
C VAL A 151 -2.55 10.50 -12.77
N PRO A 152 -2.05 9.25 -12.91
CA PRO A 152 -2.37 8.40 -14.06
C PRO A 152 -3.86 8.04 -14.17
N GLY A 153 -4.56 8.00 -13.04
CA GLY A 153 -5.99 7.68 -12.97
C GLY A 153 -6.28 6.23 -12.56
N GLY A 154 -7.56 5.91 -12.46
CA GLY A 154 -8.03 4.62 -11.97
C GLY A 154 -7.55 4.35 -10.53
N ARG A 155 -6.89 3.22 -10.32
CA ARG A 155 -6.30 2.85 -9.02
C ARG A 155 -4.99 3.58 -8.69
N PHE A 156 -4.36 4.24 -9.67
CA PHE A 156 -3.15 5.04 -9.49
C PHE A 156 -3.54 6.47 -9.13
N ARG A 157 -3.68 6.73 -7.83
CA ARG A 157 -4.23 7.98 -7.27
C ARG A 157 -3.17 8.94 -6.77
N GLU A 158 -1.90 8.55 -6.90
CA GLU A 158 -0.73 9.30 -6.49
C GLU A 158 0.05 9.81 -7.70
N MET A 159 0.99 10.69 -7.45
CA MET A 159 1.96 11.12 -8.44
C MET A 159 2.97 10.02 -8.71
N PHE A 160 3.00 9.49 -9.91
CA PHE A 160 4.02 8.58 -10.39
C PHE A 160 4.93 9.32 -11.36
N TYR A 161 6.21 9.40 -11.04
CA TYR A 161 7.18 10.20 -11.78
C TYR A 161 7.18 9.92 -13.29
N TRP A 162 7.19 8.65 -13.67
CA TRP A 162 7.20 8.24 -15.06
C TRP A 162 5.91 8.60 -15.79
N ASP A 163 4.77 8.32 -15.18
CA ASP A 163 3.45 8.58 -15.75
C ASP A 163 3.17 10.09 -15.86
N SER A 164 3.64 10.86 -14.89
CA SER A 164 3.47 12.32 -14.88
C SER A 164 4.14 12.99 -16.07
N TYR A 165 5.28 12.47 -16.54
CA TYR A 165 5.94 12.99 -17.74
C TYR A 165 5.01 12.92 -18.95
N PHE A 166 4.41 11.76 -19.23
CA PHE A 166 3.52 11.59 -20.36
C PHE A 166 2.23 12.38 -20.21
N SER A 167 1.71 12.48 -18.99
CA SER A 167 0.53 13.30 -18.69
C SER A 167 0.78 14.78 -18.94
N ILE A 168 1.95 15.30 -18.54
CA ILE A 168 2.34 16.69 -18.80
C ILE A 168 2.49 16.96 -20.29
N VAL A 169 3.12 16.06 -21.06
CA VAL A 169 3.21 16.19 -22.52
C VAL A 169 1.81 16.25 -23.14
N GLY A 170 0.90 15.40 -22.70
CA GLY A 170 -0.49 15.39 -23.19
C GLY A 170 -1.25 16.67 -22.84
N LEU A 171 -1.06 17.25 -21.66
CA LEU A 171 -1.65 18.52 -21.25
C LEU A 171 -1.18 19.67 -22.14
N LEU A 172 0.13 19.77 -22.37
CA LEU A 172 0.74 20.80 -23.23
C LEU A 172 0.20 20.73 -24.67
N GLU A 173 0.12 19.52 -25.23
CA GLU A 173 -0.45 19.29 -26.56
C GLU A 173 -1.94 19.60 -26.64
N SER A 174 -2.66 19.50 -25.52
CA SER A 174 -4.09 19.82 -25.43
C SER A 174 -4.36 21.31 -25.14
N GLY A 175 -3.33 22.12 -24.91
CA GLY A 175 -3.44 23.53 -24.53
C GLY A 175 -3.95 23.75 -23.11
N GLU A 176 -3.81 22.77 -22.23
CA GLU A 176 -4.21 22.82 -20.81
C GLU A 176 -2.97 23.10 -19.93
N ASP A 177 -2.21 24.12 -20.28
CA ASP A 177 -0.94 24.49 -19.67
C ASP A 177 -1.10 25.17 -18.27
N GLU A 178 -2.32 25.52 -17.88
CA GLU A 178 -2.64 26.07 -16.57
C GLU A 178 -3.12 25.01 -15.55
N LEU A 179 -3.27 23.75 -15.96
CA LEU A 179 -3.65 22.63 -15.09
C LEU A 179 -2.41 22.00 -14.46
#